data_dcc60e5559ca71b7126d1aeb5713abba
#
_entry.id   dcc60e5559ca71b7126d1aeb5713abba
#
_cell.length_a   1.000
_cell.length_b   1.000
_cell.length_c   1.000
_cell.angle_alpha   90.00
_cell.angle_beta   90.00
_cell.angle_gamma   90.00
#
_symmetry.space_group_name_H-M   'P 1'
#
loop_
_entity.id
_entity.type
_entity.pdbx_description
1 polymer ?
#
loop_
_entity_poly.entity_id
_entity_poly.type
_entity_poly.pdbx_seq_one_letter_code
_entity_poly.pdbx_strand_id
1 'polypeptide(L)' 'MTKTHQPKATAPIWQKPDGSPVSCLEKIKVLNQNYAELKQMAQDALEDALLMECSEEQIKEALHRLVDDLHNPYD' A
#
# COMPACT_ATOMS: atom_id res chain seq x y z
N MET A 1 25.32 3.16 9.74
CA MET A 1 24.64 3.04 9.53
C MET A 1 24.12 2.82 8.85
N THR A 2 24.32 2.57 8.60
CA THR A 2 23.87 2.36 8.01
C THR A 2 22.82 2.20 7.83
N LYS A 3 23.14 3.10 7.54
CA LYS A 3 21.76 2.99 7.41
C LYS A 3 21.35 1.65 6.98
N THR A 4 20.55 1.15 7.70
CA THR A 4 20.06 -0.15 7.37
C THR A 4 19.38 -0.11 6.02
N HIS A 5 19.72 -1.04 5.20
CA HIS A 5 19.08 -1.17 3.93
C HIS A 5 17.59 -1.41 4.13
N GLN A 6 16.78 -0.52 3.57
CA GLN A 6 15.35 -0.65 3.64
C GLN A 6 14.91 -1.58 2.53
N PRO A 7 14.26 -2.69 2.83
CA PRO A 7 13.81 -3.57 1.76
C PRO A 7 12.80 -2.85 0.87
N LYS A 8 12.83 -3.17 -0.39
CA LYS A 8 11.83 -2.66 -1.29
C LYS A 8 10.47 -3.13 -0.86
N ALA A 9 9.46 -2.34 -1.15
CA ALA A 9 8.09 -2.77 -0.93
C ALA A 9 7.88 -4.07 -1.68
N THR A 10 7.52 -5.10 -0.97
CA THR A 10 7.29 -6.40 -1.55
C THR A 10 5.80 -6.59 -1.73
N ALA A 11 5.37 -6.61 -2.99
CA ALA A 11 3.98 -6.81 -3.28
C ALA A 11 3.57 -8.24 -2.96
N PRO A 12 2.32 -8.46 -2.60
CA PRO A 12 1.84 -9.81 -2.36
C PRO A 12 1.75 -10.60 -3.65
N ILE A 13 1.50 -11.89 -3.54
CA ILE A 13 1.14 -12.69 -4.68
C ILE A 13 -0.33 -12.41 -4.95
N TRP A 14 -0.61 -11.81 -6.12
CA TRP A 14 -1.97 -11.39 -6.45
C TRP A 14 -2.83 -12.59 -6.80
N GLN A 15 -4.06 -12.58 -6.31
CA GLN A 15 -4.96 -13.70 -6.46
C GLN A 15 -6.28 -13.27 -7.08
N LYS A 16 -6.86 -14.18 -7.84
CA LYS A 16 -8.22 -14.00 -8.32
C LYS A 16 -9.21 -14.31 -7.22
N PRO A 17 -10.50 -13.98 -7.42
CA PRO A 17 -11.50 -14.26 -6.38
C PRO A 17 -11.55 -15.71 -5.94
N ASP A 18 -11.21 -16.66 -6.83
CA ASP A 18 -11.23 -18.07 -6.49
C ASP A 18 -9.96 -18.53 -5.77
N GLY A 19 -9.03 -17.62 -5.50
CA GLY A 19 -7.81 -17.93 -4.76
C GLY A 19 -6.64 -18.34 -5.64
N SER A 20 -6.85 -18.57 -6.93
CA SER A 20 -5.75 -18.91 -7.82
C SER A 20 -4.94 -17.67 -8.14
N PRO A 21 -3.64 -17.81 -8.42
CA PRO A 21 -2.82 -16.64 -8.69
C PRO A 21 -3.16 -15.98 -10.02
N VAL A 22 -3.07 -14.67 -10.04
CA VAL A 22 -3.10 -13.93 -11.30
C VAL A 22 -1.84 -14.30 -12.06
N SER A 23 -2.00 -14.73 -13.32
CA SER A 23 -0.87 -15.21 -14.11
C SER A 23 -0.49 -14.32 -15.28
N CYS A 24 -1.30 -13.32 -15.59
CA CYS A 24 -1.01 -12.40 -16.68
C CYS A 24 0.12 -11.46 -16.25
N LEU A 25 1.26 -11.53 -16.93
CA LEU A 25 2.42 -10.76 -16.53
C LEU A 25 2.20 -9.26 -16.59
N GLU A 26 1.44 -8.80 -17.60
CA GLU A 26 1.14 -7.38 -17.71
C GLU A 26 0.29 -6.89 -16.55
N LYS A 27 -0.68 -7.69 -16.15
CA LYS A 27 -1.52 -7.32 -15.00
C LYS A 27 -0.72 -7.29 -13.72
N ILE A 28 0.14 -8.28 -13.54
CA ILE A 28 0.99 -8.33 -12.34
C ILE A 28 1.89 -7.10 -12.29
N LYS A 29 2.44 -6.71 -13.42
CA LYS A 29 3.31 -5.53 -13.47
C LYS A 29 2.57 -4.28 -13.03
N VAL A 30 1.35 -4.08 -13.53
CA VAL A 30 0.55 -2.93 -13.14
C VAL A 30 0.22 -2.96 -11.66
N LEU A 31 -0.20 -4.12 -11.16
CA LEU A 31 -0.54 -4.26 -9.75
C LEU A 31 0.65 -3.98 -8.85
N ASN A 32 1.82 -4.51 -9.23
CA ASN A 32 3.03 -4.29 -8.44
C ASN A 32 3.43 -2.82 -8.45
N GLN A 33 3.31 -2.16 -9.58
CA GLN A 33 3.66 -0.76 -9.68
C GLN A 33 2.70 0.09 -8.85
N ASN A 34 1.40 -0.18 -8.94
CA ASN A 34 0.43 0.54 -8.13
C ASN A 34 0.69 0.34 -6.65
N TYR A 35 1.01 -0.88 -6.26
CA TYR A 35 1.28 -1.17 -4.85
C TYR A 35 2.47 -0.36 -4.34
N ALA A 36 3.54 -0.32 -5.12
CA ALA A 36 4.73 0.43 -4.72
C ALA A 36 4.44 1.91 -4.59
N GLU A 37 3.68 2.46 -5.53
CA GLU A 37 3.35 3.88 -5.51
C GLU A 37 2.45 4.22 -4.34
N LEU A 38 1.46 3.37 -4.06
CA LEU A 38 0.57 3.60 -2.94
C LEU A 38 1.32 3.52 -1.62
N LYS A 39 2.24 2.56 -1.52
CA LYS A 39 3.03 2.44 -0.30
C LYS A 39 3.88 3.68 -0.09
N GLN A 40 4.49 4.20 -1.15
CA GLN A 40 5.30 5.40 -1.02
C GLN A 40 4.45 6.59 -0.61
N MET A 41 3.27 6.73 -1.20
CA MET A 41 2.38 7.82 -0.88
C MET A 41 1.93 7.73 0.59
N ALA A 42 1.60 6.53 1.04
CA ALA A 42 1.20 6.35 2.43
C ALA A 42 2.36 6.65 3.38
N GLN A 43 3.57 6.24 3.01
CA GLN A 43 4.75 6.54 3.83
C GLN A 43 4.98 8.04 3.92
N ASP A 44 4.84 8.74 2.80
CA ASP A 44 5.00 10.20 2.81
C ASP A 44 3.95 10.85 3.71
N ALA A 45 2.71 10.37 3.64
CA ALA A 45 1.65 10.91 4.47
C ALA A 45 1.94 10.69 5.95
N LEU A 46 2.48 9.53 6.30
CA LEU A 46 2.86 9.25 7.68
C LEU A 46 3.93 10.23 8.15
N GLU A 47 4.97 10.42 7.33
CA GLU A 47 6.05 11.30 7.71
C GLU A 47 5.58 12.73 7.86
N ASP A 48 4.73 13.19 6.94
CA ASP A 48 4.18 14.54 7.04
C ASP A 48 3.35 14.71 8.30
N ALA A 49 2.54 13.72 8.63
CA ALA A 49 1.69 13.78 9.81
C ALA A 49 2.54 13.88 11.09
N LEU A 50 3.62 13.10 11.14
CA LEU A 50 4.50 13.15 12.31
C LEU A 50 5.17 14.51 12.45
N LEU A 51 5.56 15.12 11.33
CA LEU A 51 6.14 16.46 11.36
C LEU A 51 5.13 17.50 11.82
N MET A 52 3.86 17.25 11.60
CA MET A 52 2.79 18.16 12.03
C MET A 52 2.22 17.78 13.38
N GLU A 53 2.94 16.92 14.11
CA GLU A 53 2.62 16.56 15.48
C GLU A 53 1.36 15.71 15.62
N CYS A 54 0.96 15.05 14.54
CA CYS A 54 -0.08 14.05 14.60
C CYS A 54 0.55 12.75 15.11
N SER A 55 -0.18 11.97 15.90
CA SER A 55 0.39 10.73 16.42
C SER A 55 0.45 9.67 15.31
N GLU A 56 1.43 8.78 15.46
CA GLU A 56 1.58 7.69 14.52
C GLU A 56 0.33 6.81 14.49
N GLU A 57 -0.25 6.56 15.66
CA GLU A 57 -1.43 5.73 15.75
C GLU A 57 -2.60 6.34 15.01
N GLN A 58 -2.77 7.65 15.13
CA GLN A 58 -3.90 8.28 14.48
C GLN A 58 -3.76 8.28 12.96
N ILE A 59 -2.56 8.57 12.44
CA ILE A 59 -2.41 8.56 10.99
C ILE A 59 -2.61 7.14 10.43
N LYS A 60 -2.14 6.12 11.15
CA LYS A 60 -2.35 4.76 10.69
C LYS A 60 -3.82 4.37 10.74
N GLU A 61 -4.53 4.81 11.78
CA GLU A 61 -5.95 4.56 11.85
C GLU A 61 -6.69 5.24 10.70
N ALA A 62 -6.28 6.47 10.37
CA ALA A 62 -6.90 7.18 9.26
C ALA A 62 -6.68 6.44 7.94
N LEU A 63 -5.48 5.88 7.75
CA LEU A 63 -5.19 5.11 6.55
C LEU A 63 -6.02 3.83 6.49
N HIS A 64 -6.18 3.15 7.63
CA HIS A 64 -7.05 1.98 7.68
C HIS A 64 -8.48 2.33 7.31
N ARG A 65 -8.96 3.45 7.84
CA ARG A 65 -10.31 3.89 7.56
C ARG A 65 -10.48 4.26 6.09
N LEU A 66 -9.45 4.89 5.52
CA LEU A 66 -9.48 5.23 4.11
C LEU A 66 -9.66 3.98 3.26
N VAL A 67 -8.93 2.91 3.60
CA VAL A 67 -9.05 1.66 2.86
C VAL A 67 -10.46 1.08 3.00
N ASP A 68 -11.03 1.14 4.20
CA ASP A 68 -12.36 0.61 4.44
C ASP A 68 -13.44 1.36 3.65
N ASP A 69 -13.17 2.62 3.32
CA ASP A 69 -14.12 3.43 2.58
C ASP A 69 -14.11 3.16 1.08
N LEU A 70 -13.13 2.42 0.59
CA LEU A 70 -13.09 2.06 -0.83
C LEU A 70 -14.17 1.04 -1.12
N HIS A 71 -14.77 1.14 -2.29
CA HIS A 71 -15.83 0.22 -2.65
C HIS A 71 -15.70 -0.18 -4.10
N ASN A 72 -16.24 -1.36 -4.43
CA ASN A 72 -16.19 -1.90 -5.77
C ASN A 72 -17.33 -1.30 -6.60
N PRO A 73 -17.03 -0.45 -7.60
CA PRO A 73 -18.09 0.16 -8.39
C PRO A 73 -18.64 -0.76 -9.49
N TYR A 74 -18.08 -1.95 -9.62
CA TYR A 74 -18.43 -2.86 -10.72
C TYR A 74 -19.40 -3.95 -10.32
N ASP A 75 -19.83 -3.97 -9.08
CA ASP A 75 -20.81 -4.98 -8.61
C ASP A 75 -22.23 -4.56 -8.82
#